data_46e1eb786f0e1c24e874cf1305a3f0e9
#
_entry.id   46e1eb786f0e1c24e874cf1305a3f0e9
#
_cell.length_a   1.000
_cell.length_b   1.000
_cell.length_c   1.000
_cell.angle_alpha   90.00
_cell.angle_beta   90.00
_cell.angle_gamma   90.00
#
_symmetry.space_group_name_H-M   'P 1'
#
loop_
_entity.id
_entity.type
_entity.pdbx_description
1 polymer ?
#
loop_
_entity_poly.entity_id
_entity_poly.type
_entity_poly.pdbx_seq_one_letter_code
_entity_poly.pdbx_strand_id
1 'polypeptide(L)'
;MKENIQNQITEGIEKAVGMVINEREKHYANNSAPTKDMIQKMISNYSNANAAISGGTGLIPGPLGMAATVPEIILIIRNQLTMVYDIAKANGHNEITKELMLEVLIRAMGNVSGNLLIVHGQRIVVKRVGAQALQKIIVILGGKITQQAAKSMAAKWIPIAGAAAMAAWSKYSTNKIGTKAVEIFSKEVVLEDNEIQDLDLQIISTETVGESNIDNSVIDKLKIRTFINLIKVDGKIDDREIELLENLMDKFELDSNDKIELISEINSKNKINIDYSILKGNSQEILYLLIDLVAIAKADGEVHITEKLFIKEVAKSLDFDLNDLNLLFES
;
A
#
# COMPACT_ATOMS: atom_id res chain seq x y z
N MET A 1 21.99 -0.10 -3.57
CA MET A 1 21.14 -0.64 -2.48
C MET A 1 19.68 -0.79 -2.91
N LYS A 2 19.00 0.27 -3.40
CA LYS A 2 17.60 0.23 -3.85
C LYS A 2 17.35 -0.81 -4.96
N GLU A 3 18.23 -0.87 -5.96
CA GLU A 3 18.18 -1.83 -7.06
C GLU A 3 18.30 -3.29 -6.57
N ASN A 4 19.17 -3.55 -5.60
CA ASN A 4 19.32 -4.88 -5.00
C ASN A 4 18.04 -5.32 -4.27
N ILE A 5 17.39 -4.42 -3.52
CA ILE A 5 16.11 -4.68 -2.85
C ILE A 5 15.01 -4.99 -3.88
N GLN A 6 14.93 -4.19 -4.94
CA GLN A 6 13.97 -4.43 -6.02
C GLN A 6 14.16 -5.80 -6.68
N ASN A 7 15.41 -6.17 -6.96
CA ASN A 7 15.72 -7.48 -7.56
C ASN A 7 15.30 -8.63 -6.63
N GLN A 8 15.60 -8.53 -5.33
CA GLN A 8 15.19 -9.56 -4.36
C GLN A 8 13.67 -9.67 -4.23
N ILE A 9 12.94 -8.55 -4.22
CA ILE A 9 11.47 -8.56 -4.21
C ILE A 9 10.93 -9.16 -5.51
N THR A 10 11.49 -8.81 -6.66
CA THR A 10 11.11 -9.34 -7.98
C THR A 10 11.26 -10.87 -8.04
N GLU A 11 12.42 -11.39 -7.63
CA GLU A 11 12.66 -12.83 -7.54
C GLU A 11 11.72 -13.50 -6.52
N GLY A 12 11.45 -12.82 -5.40
CA GLY A 12 10.53 -13.29 -4.38
C GLY A 12 9.10 -13.44 -4.91
N ILE A 13 8.61 -12.48 -5.70
CA ILE A 13 7.29 -12.55 -6.36
C ILE A 13 7.23 -13.72 -7.31
N GLU A 14 8.23 -13.89 -8.18
CA GLU A 14 8.28 -14.96 -9.16
C GLU A 14 8.19 -16.35 -8.49
N LYS A 15 8.99 -16.55 -7.45
CA LYS A 15 8.97 -17.80 -6.66
C LYS A 15 7.64 -17.98 -5.95
N ALA A 16 7.11 -16.94 -5.32
CA ALA A 16 5.87 -17.01 -4.54
C ALA A 16 4.68 -17.40 -5.41
N VAL A 17 4.53 -16.82 -6.61
CA VAL A 17 3.43 -17.15 -7.53
C VAL A 17 3.43 -18.64 -7.88
N GLY A 18 4.58 -19.21 -8.29
CA GLY A 18 4.69 -20.62 -8.65
C GLY A 18 4.47 -21.55 -7.46
N MET A 19 5.02 -21.20 -6.29
CA MET A 19 4.84 -21.97 -5.06
C MET A 19 3.39 -22.00 -4.60
N VAL A 20 2.72 -20.85 -4.56
CA VAL A 20 1.33 -20.75 -4.10
C VAL A 20 0.41 -21.57 -4.99
N ILE A 21 0.53 -21.47 -6.32
CA ILE A 21 -0.30 -22.30 -7.22
C ILE A 21 -0.14 -23.77 -6.91
N ASN A 22 1.09 -24.28 -6.89
CA ASN A 22 1.37 -25.69 -6.62
C ASN A 22 0.88 -26.16 -5.23
N GLU A 23 1.09 -25.35 -4.20
CA GLU A 23 0.63 -25.66 -2.84
C GLU A 23 -0.91 -25.68 -2.74
N ARG A 24 -1.58 -24.71 -3.37
CA ARG A 24 -3.04 -24.62 -3.32
C ARG A 24 -3.73 -25.67 -4.19
N GLU A 25 -3.17 -26.02 -5.34
CA GLU A 25 -3.65 -27.16 -6.14
C GLU A 25 -3.60 -28.46 -5.34
N LYS A 26 -2.46 -28.75 -4.69
CA LYS A 26 -2.33 -29.93 -3.82
C LYS A 26 -3.30 -29.89 -2.63
N HIS A 27 -3.49 -28.70 -2.04
CA HIS A 27 -4.42 -28.53 -0.93
C HIS A 27 -5.86 -28.86 -1.35
N TYR A 28 -6.32 -28.30 -2.47
CA TYR A 28 -7.70 -28.50 -2.94
C TYR A 28 -7.92 -29.81 -3.69
N ALA A 29 -6.88 -30.57 -4.00
CA ALA A 29 -7.03 -31.95 -4.43
C ALA A 29 -7.60 -32.87 -3.32
N ASN A 30 -7.38 -32.47 -2.04
CA ASN A 30 -7.77 -33.27 -0.88
C ASN A 30 -8.73 -32.54 0.09
N ASN A 31 -9.05 -31.28 -0.17
CA ASN A 31 -9.89 -30.47 0.70
C ASN A 31 -10.95 -29.74 -0.12
N SER A 32 -12.11 -29.50 0.49
CA SER A 32 -13.18 -28.73 -0.12
C SER A 32 -12.77 -27.27 -0.30
N ALA A 33 -13.21 -26.66 -1.40
CA ALA A 33 -13.06 -25.23 -1.61
C ALA A 33 -13.86 -24.42 -0.56
N PRO A 34 -13.39 -23.23 -0.17
CA PRO A 34 -14.16 -22.35 0.69
C PRO A 34 -15.43 -21.87 -0.03
N THR A 35 -16.42 -21.47 0.72
CA THR A 35 -17.69 -20.95 0.19
C THR A 35 -17.66 -19.41 0.09
N LYS A 36 -18.56 -18.85 -0.74
CA LYS A 36 -18.60 -17.39 -0.98
C LYS A 36 -18.83 -16.55 0.29
N ASP A 37 -19.60 -17.08 1.23
CA ASP A 37 -19.88 -16.43 2.52
C ASP A 37 -18.63 -16.33 3.42
N MET A 38 -17.61 -17.16 3.18
CA MET A 38 -16.34 -17.12 3.92
C MET A 38 -15.37 -16.04 3.40
N ILE A 39 -15.61 -15.45 2.22
CA ILE A 39 -14.66 -14.57 1.54
C ILE A 39 -14.28 -13.37 2.42
N GLN A 40 -15.26 -12.66 2.99
CA GLN A 40 -14.99 -11.48 3.82
C GLN A 40 -14.15 -11.83 5.05
N LYS A 41 -14.43 -12.97 5.67
CA LYS A 41 -13.64 -13.48 6.80
C LYS A 41 -12.22 -13.84 6.37
N MET A 42 -12.04 -14.44 5.19
CA MET A 42 -10.71 -14.73 4.65
C MET A 42 -9.91 -13.44 4.43
N ILE A 43 -10.50 -12.43 3.77
CA ILE A 43 -9.84 -11.12 3.56
C ILE A 43 -9.42 -10.52 4.90
N SER A 44 -10.31 -10.48 5.88
CA SER A 44 -10.02 -9.95 7.21
C SER A 44 -8.88 -10.73 7.90
N ASN A 45 -8.91 -12.06 7.86
CA ASN A 45 -7.89 -12.90 8.48
C ASN A 45 -6.50 -12.67 7.85
N TYR A 46 -6.40 -12.65 6.51
CA TYR A 46 -5.14 -12.39 5.81
C TYR A 46 -4.64 -10.96 6.04
N SER A 47 -5.55 -9.97 6.05
CA SER A 47 -5.21 -8.58 6.32
C SER A 47 -4.64 -8.40 7.73
N ASN A 48 -5.27 -8.99 8.74
CA ASN A 48 -4.81 -8.93 10.12
C ASN A 48 -3.49 -9.71 10.32
N ALA A 49 -3.34 -10.89 9.70
CA ALA A 49 -2.10 -11.64 9.76
C ALA A 49 -0.93 -10.86 9.14
N ASN A 50 -1.15 -10.24 7.99
CA ASN A 50 -0.13 -9.43 7.33
C ASN A 50 0.21 -8.15 8.12
N ALA A 51 -0.78 -7.50 8.75
CA ALA A 51 -0.54 -6.39 9.66
C ALA A 51 0.36 -6.79 10.84
N ALA A 52 0.07 -7.94 11.46
CA ALA A 52 0.88 -8.47 12.56
C ALA A 52 2.32 -8.81 12.15
N ILE A 53 2.54 -9.33 10.92
CA ILE A 53 3.87 -9.56 10.36
C ILE A 53 4.61 -8.23 10.23
N SER A 54 3.99 -7.20 9.64
CA SER A 54 4.61 -5.89 9.40
C SER A 54 4.91 -5.10 10.66
N GLY A 55 4.11 -5.27 11.71
CA GLY A 55 4.34 -4.59 12.99
C GLY A 55 5.61 -5.02 13.71
N GLY A 56 6.11 -6.25 13.44
CA GLY A 56 7.30 -6.79 14.11
C GLY A 56 8.62 -6.21 13.62
N THR A 57 8.75 -5.88 12.33
CA THR A 57 10.01 -5.41 11.72
C THR A 57 10.09 -3.90 11.55
N GLY A 58 8.97 -3.19 11.67
CA GLY A 58 8.91 -1.72 11.62
C GLY A 58 9.73 -1.00 12.70
N LEU A 59 10.31 -1.76 13.64
CA LEU A 59 11.12 -1.26 14.76
C LEU A 59 12.58 -0.98 14.39
N ILE A 60 13.08 -1.40 13.22
CA ILE A 60 14.48 -1.22 12.82
C ILE A 60 14.60 0.04 11.95
N PRO A 61 15.22 1.13 12.44
CA PRO A 61 15.33 2.37 11.68
C PRO A 61 16.41 2.29 10.58
N GLY A 62 16.24 3.12 9.55
CA GLY A 62 17.25 3.41 8.54
C GLY A 62 17.46 2.33 7.47
N PRO A 63 18.57 2.40 6.70
CA PRO A 63 18.84 1.53 5.55
C PRO A 63 18.94 0.04 5.88
N LEU A 64 19.37 -0.31 7.09
CA LEU A 64 19.42 -1.70 7.57
C LEU A 64 18.00 -2.26 7.78
N GLY A 65 17.07 -1.42 8.25
CA GLY A 65 15.65 -1.78 8.35
C GLY A 65 15.04 -2.09 7.00
N MET A 66 15.45 -1.38 5.94
CA MET A 66 14.99 -1.67 4.57
C MET A 66 15.42 -3.07 4.09
N ALA A 67 16.66 -3.45 4.33
CA ALA A 67 17.14 -4.78 3.94
C ALA A 67 16.46 -5.89 4.75
N ALA A 68 16.20 -5.66 6.03
CA ALA A 68 15.54 -6.59 6.93
C ALA A 68 14.06 -6.81 6.59
N THR A 69 13.41 -5.87 5.89
CA THR A 69 11.98 -5.99 5.51
C THR A 69 11.74 -6.80 4.24
N VAL A 70 12.75 -7.11 3.43
CA VAL A 70 12.56 -7.86 2.17
C VAL A 70 11.91 -9.24 2.40
N PRO A 71 12.38 -10.08 3.34
CA PRO A 71 11.74 -11.37 3.62
C PRO A 71 10.28 -11.23 4.06
N GLU A 72 9.99 -10.19 4.85
CA GLU A 72 8.64 -9.88 5.31
C GLU A 72 7.72 -9.49 4.15
N ILE A 73 8.17 -8.59 3.27
CA ILE A 73 7.42 -8.20 2.08
C ILE A 73 7.10 -9.42 1.21
N ILE A 74 8.07 -10.31 1.02
CA ILE A 74 7.87 -11.56 0.27
C ILE A 74 6.82 -12.45 0.95
N LEU A 75 6.85 -12.57 2.28
CA LEU A 75 5.86 -13.34 3.04
C LEU A 75 4.46 -12.73 2.91
N ILE A 76 4.33 -11.41 3.00
CA ILE A 76 3.07 -10.70 2.81
C ILE A 76 2.51 -10.94 1.40
N ILE A 77 3.35 -10.84 0.36
CA ILE A 77 2.96 -11.11 -1.02
C ILE A 77 2.49 -12.56 -1.18
N ARG A 78 3.20 -13.53 -0.58
CA ARG A 78 2.79 -14.92 -0.61
C ARG A 78 1.42 -15.12 0.04
N ASN A 79 1.16 -14.51 1.19
CA ASN A 79 -0.14 -14.54 1.85
C ASN A 79 -1.24 -13.90 0.98
N GLN A 80 -0.94 -12.77 0.33
CA GLN A 80 -1.87 -12.10 -0.58
C GLN A 80 -2.20 -12.98 -1.79
N LEU A 81 -1.21 -13.62 -2.40
CA LEU A 81 -1.41 -14.55 -3.50
C LEU A 81 -2.23 -15.78 -3.07
N THR A 82 -1.97 -16.32 -1.87
CA THR A 82 -2.76 -17.41 -1.30
C THR A 82 -4.22 -17.02 -1.13
N MET A 83 -4.47 -15.83 -0.57
CA MET A 83 -5.82 -15.26 -0.43
C MET A 83 -6.51 -15.11 -1.80
N VAL A 84 -5.81 -14.58 -2.80
CA VAL A 84 -6.33 -14.42 -4.17
C VAL A 84 -6.75 -15.77 -4.75
N TYR A 85 -5.91 -16.80 -4.60
CA TYR A 85 -6.22 -18.14 -5.04
C TYR A 85 -7.44 -18.72 -4.33
N ASP A 86 -7.54 -18.57 -3.00
CA ASP A 86 -8.66 -19.06 -2.20
C ASP A 86 -9.97 -18.36 -2.55
N ILE A 87 -9.93 -17.04 -2.84
CA ILE A 87 -11.10 -16.28 -3.29
C ILE A 87 -11.56 -16.77 -4.68
N ALA A 88 -10.62 -17.07 -5.58
CA ALA A 88 -10.97 -17.64 -6.88
C ALA A 88 -11.66 -19.00 -6.73
N LYS A 89 -11.14 -19.89 -5.87
CA LYS A 89 -11.77 -21.18 -5.55
C LYS A 89 -13.16 -21.01 -4.93
N ALA A 90 -13.33 -20.06 -4.01
CA ALA A 90 -14.62 -19.75 -3.38
C ALA A 90 -15.68 -19.29 -4.41
N ASN A 91 -15.26 -18.69 -5.51
CA ASN A 91 -16.12 -18.29 -6.62
C ASN A 91 -16.32 -19.39 -7.69
N GLY A 92 -15.72 -20.56 -7.52
CA GLY A 92 -15.90 -21.73 -8.38
C GLY A 92 -14.92 -21.81 -9.56
N HIS A 93 -13.87 -20.99 -9.58
CA HIS A 93 -12.84 -21.06 -10.62
C HIS A 93 -11.92 -22.26 -10.38
N ASN A 94 -11.75 -23.09 -11.42
CA ASN A 94 -10.91 -24.28 -11.36
C ASN A 94 -9.51 -24.05 -11.94
N GLU A 95 -9.40 -23.24 -12.96
CA GLU A 95 -8.14 -22.88 -13.60
C GLU A 95 -7.70 -21.49 -13.16
N ILE A 96 -6.64 -21.43 -12.34
CA ILE A 96 -6.12 -20.18 -11.77
C ILE A 96 -4.66 -20.07 -12.20
N THR A 97 -4.43 -19.19 -13.18
CA THR A 97 -3.11 -19.02 -13.82
C THR A 97 -2.27 -17.95 -13.14
N LYS A 98 -0.96 -17.94 -13.42
CA LYS A 98 -0.03 -16.92 -12.93
C LYS A 98 -0.45 -15.51 -13.36
N GLU A 99 -0.85 -15.38 -14.62
CA GLU A 99 -1.31 -14.12 -15.21
C GLU A 99 -2.48 -13.55 -14.44
N LEU A 100 -3.46 -14.39 -14.13
CA LEU A 100 -4.66 -13.99 -13.41
C LEU A 100 -4.34 -13.51 -11.99
N MET A 101 -3.47 -14.22 -11.28
CA MET A 101 -3.05 -13.84 -9.93
C MET A 101 -2.25 -12.54 -9.92
N LEU A 102 -1.32 -12.37 -10.86
CA LEU A 102 -0.52 -11.15 -10.99
C LEU A 102 -1.37 -9.94 -11.40
N GLU A 103 -2.36 -10.16 -12.28
CA GLU A 103 -3.29 -9.11 -12.71
C GLU A 103 -4.14 -8.59 -11.55
N VAL A 104 -4.58 -9.45 -10.62
CA VAL A 104 -5.26 -9.01 -9.40
C VAL A 104 -4.38 -8.08 -8.59
N LEU A 105 -3.09 -8.44 -8.38
CA LEU A 105 -2.14 -7.62 -7.65
C LEU A 105 -1.93 -6.26 -8.33
N ILE A 106 -1.71 -6.25 -9.66
CA ILE A 106 -1.51 -5.04 -10.45
C ILE A 106 -2.70 -4.09 -10.31
N ARG A 107 -3.91 -4.60 -10.49
CA ARG A 107 -5.14 -3.77 -10.41
C ARG A 107 -5.40 -3.25 -9.02
N ALA A 108 -5.06 -4.02 -7.99
CA ALA A 108 -5.21 -3.58 -6.60
C ALA A 108 -4.23 -2.44 -6.24
N MET A 109 -3.04 -2.45 -6.84
CA MET A 109 -2.03 -1.40 -6.63
C MET A 109 -2.30 -0.10 -7.40
N GLY A 110 -3.30 -0.09 -8.29
CA GLY A 110 -3.67 1.07 -9.11
C GLY A 110 -2.58 1.44 -10.14
N ASN A 111 -2.96 2.27 -11.12
CA ASN A 111 -2.01 2.93 -12.05
C ASN A 111 -1.20 2.03 -13.00
N VAL A 112 -1.60 0.77 -13.17
CA VAL A 112 -1.12 -0.06 -14.27
C VAL A 112 -2.33 -0.53 -15.05
N SER A 113 -2.47 -0.09 -16.29
CA SER A 113 -3.36 -0.74 -17.25
C SER A 113 -2.51 -1.69 -18.08
N GLY A 114 -2.75 -2.97 -17.90
CA GLY A 114 -2.29 -3.98 -18.81
C GLY A 114 -3.48 -4.50 -19.61
N ASN A 115 -3.29 -4.78 -20.89
CA ASN A 115 -4.30 -5.45 -21.72
C ASN A 115 -4.40 -6.96 -21.46
N LEU A 116 -3.94 -7.43 -20.28
CA LEU A 116 -4.01 -8.83 -19.88
C LEU A 116 -5.44 -9.29 -19.64
N LEU A 117 -6.27 -8.37 -19.17
CA LEU A 117 -7.62 -8.66 -18.75
C LEU A 117 -8.58 -7.67 -19.40
N ILE A 118 -9.46 -8.20 -20.26
CA ILE A 118 -10.50 -7.41 -20.95
C ILE A 118 -11.84 -7.73 -20.29
N VAL A 119 -12.54 -6.69 -19.82
CA VAL A 119 -13.84 -6.83 -19.17
C VAL A 119 -14.95 -6.58 -20.18
N HIS A 120 -15.78 -7.58 -20.44
CA HIS A 120 -16.97 -7.50 -21.26
C HIS A 120 -18.22 -7.80 -20.41
N GLY A 121 -18.78 -6.79 -19.76
CA GLY A 121 -19.95 -6.97 -18.88
C GLY A 121 -19.66 -7.91 -17.72
N GLN A 122 -20.29 -9.09 -17.70
CA GLN A 122 -20.10 -10.13 -16.67
C GLN A 122 -19.00 -11.13 -17.02
N ARG A 123 -18.30 -10.96 -18.14
CA ARG A 123 -17.23 -11.83 -18.60
C ARG A 123 -15.89 -11.11 -18.57
N ILE A 124 -14.87 -11.81 -18.12
CA ILE A 124 -13.48 -11.38 -18.13
C ILE A 124 -12.70 -12.31 -19.03
N VAL A 125 -12.07 -11.75 -20.05
CA VAL A 125 -11.13 -12.48 -20.91
C VAL A 125 -9.71 -12.23 -20.42
N VAL A 126 -9.01 -13.28 -20.07
CA VAL A 126 -7.60 -13.25 -19.63
C VAL A 126 -6.75 -13.77 -20.77
N LYS A 127 -5.81 -12.96 -21.21
CA LYS A 127 -4.86 -13.34 -22.24
C LYS A 127 -3.68 -14.10 -21.64
N ARG A 128 -3.33 -15.21 -22.22
CA ARG A 128 -2.06 -15.90 -21.90
C ARG A 128 -0.89 -15.10 -22.41
N VAL A 129 0.18 -15.04 -21.66
CA VAL A 129 1.38 -14.29 -22.01
C VAL A 129 2.61 -15.19 -21.96
N GLY A 130 3.54 -14.95 -22.89
CA GLY A 130 4.82 -15.66 -22.91
C GLY A 130 5.68 -15.34 -21.68
N ALA A 131 6.68 -16.18 -21.43
CA ALA A 131 7.57 -16.06 -20.28
C ALA A 131 8.22 -14.68 -20.15
N GLN A 132 8.60 -14.04 -21.28
CA GLN A 132 9.20 -12.71 -21.28
C GLN A 132 8.22 -11.62 -20.85
N ALA A 133 6.98 -11.67 -21.31
CA ALA A 133 5.94 -10.72 -20.90
C ALA A 133 5.57 -10.92 -19.42
N LEU A 134 5.48 -12.16 -18.95
CA LEU A 134 5.28 -12.47 -17.54
C LEU A 134 6.41 -11.89 -16.67
N GLN A 135 7.66 -12.03 -17.10
CA GLN A 135 8.81 -11.47 -16.40
C GLN A 135 8.76 -9.93 -16.34
N LYS A 136 8.37 -9.26 -17.43
CA LYS A 136 8.16 -7.80 -17.42
C LYS A 136 7.11 -7.39 -16.37
N ILE A 137 6.00 -8.12 -16.27
CA ILE A 137 4.95 -7.89 -15.26
C ILE A 137 5.52 -7.99 -13.84
N ILE A 138 6.29 -9.04 -13.56
CA ILE A 138 6.89 -9.28 -12.25
C ILE A 138 7.89 -8.18 -11.88
N VAL A 139 8.70 -7.71 -12.83
CA VAL A 139 9.66 -6.60 -12.64
C VAL A 139 8.92 -5.30 -12.30
N ILE A 140 7.83 -5.00 -13.00
CA ILE A 140 7.00 -3.82 -12.74
C ILE A 140 6.39 -3.89 -11.35
N LEU A 141 5.82 -5.04 -10.97
CA LEU A 141 5.27 -5.27 -9.63
C LEU A 141 6.35 -5.11 -8.55
N GLY A 142 7.52 -5.72 -8.73
CA GLY A 142 8.65 -5.61 -7.82
C GLY A 142 9.10 -4.17 -7.63
N GLY A 143 9.18 -3.40 -8.72
CA GLY A 143 9.50 -1.97 -8.68
C GLY A 143 8.47 -1.15 -7.90
N LYS A 144 7.18 -1.36 -8.17
CA LYS A 144 6.09 -0.67 -7.45
C LYS A 144 6.05 -1.02 -5.96
N ILE A 145 6.14 -2.29 -5.61
CA ILE A 145 6.17 -2.74 -4.22
C ILE A 145 7.37 -2.14 -3.49
N THR A 146 8.55 -2.14 -4.13
CA THR A 146 9.76 -1.52 -3.58
C THR A 146 9.58 -0.03 -3.36
N GLN A 147 8.97 0.68 -4.31
CA GLN A 147 8.69 2.11 -4.19
C GLN A 147 7.69 2.39 -3.07
N GLN A 148 6.61 1.62 -2.99
CA GLN A 148 5.62 1.74 -1.93
C GLN A 148 6.21 1.46 -0.55
N ALA A 149 6.97 0.37 -0.42
CA ALA A 149 7.67 0.05 0.82
C ALA A 149 8.66 1.15 1.22
N ALA A 150 9.43 1.71 0.27
CA ALA A 150 10.37 2.79 0.54
C ALA A 150 9.66 4.07 1.01
N LYS A 151 8.51 4.43 0.41
CA LYS A 151 7.74 5.62 0.80
C LYS A 151 7.05 5.43 2.16
N SER A 152 6.48 4.25 2.45
CA SER A 152 5.90 3.93 3.76
C SER A 152 6.96 3.84 4.88
N MET A 153 8.23 3.71 4.51
CA MET A 153 9.37 3.75 5.45
C MET A 153 9.67 5.17 5.95
N ALA A 154 9.00 6.20 5.43
CA ALA A 154 9.21 7.55 5.93
C ALA A 154 8.89 7.66 7.43
N ALA A 155 7.84 7.00 7.90
CA ALA A 155 7.50 6.91 9.32
C ALA A 155 8.46 6.04 10.15
N LYS A 156 9.36 5.25 9.55
CA LYS A 156 10.29 4.36 10.28
C LYS A 156 11.37 5.05 11.13
N TRP A 157 11.47 6.36 11.06
CA TRP A 157 12.37 7.11 11.94
C TRP A 157 11.81 7.25 13.38
N ILE A 158 10.52 6.95 13.53
CA ILE A 158 9.86 6.86 14.82
C ILE A 158 9.58 5.38 15.06
N PRO A 159 10.28 4.67 15.95
CA PRO A 159 10.19 3.22 16.06
C PRO A 159 8.76 2.69 16.21
N ILE A 160 7.95 3.34 17.06
CA ILE A 160 6.55 2.92 17.31
C ILE A 160 5.65 3.31 16.14
N ALA A 161 5.75 4.55 15.65
CA ALA A 161 4.96 5.02 14.51
C ALA A 161 5.31 4.26 13.22
N GLY A 162 6.59 3.87 13.03
CA GLY A 162 7.02 3.07 11.89
C GLY A 162 6.37 1.69 11.85
N ALA A 163 6.26 1.01 13.00
CA ALA A 163 5.59 -0.26 13.11
C ALA A 163 4.08 -0.14 12.79
N ALA A 164 3.41 0.88 13.35
CA ALA A 164 2.01 1.17 13.08
C ALA A 164 1.76 1.51 11.60
N ALA A 165 2.62 2.33 10.98
CA ALA A 165 2.50 2.68 9.57
C ALA A 165 2.64 1.46 8.66
N MET A 166 3.59 0.56 8.94
CA MET A 166 3.78 -0.67 8.16
C MET A 166 2.61 -1.63 8.33
N ALA A 167 2.09 -1.79 9.55
CA ALA A 167 0.90 -2.59 9.82
C ALA A 167 -0.32 -2.04 9.07
N ALA A 168 -0.54 -0.71 9.13
CA ALA A 168 -1.63 -0.04 8.43
C ALA A 168 -1.54 -0.23 6.91
N TRP A 169 -0.34 0.00 6.33
CA TRP A 169 -0.11 -0.21 4.91
C TRP A 169 -0.36 -1.67 4.49
N SER A 170 0.16 -2.63 5.25
CA SER A 170 0.02 -4.06 4.97
C SER A 170 -1.44 -4.51 5.04
N LYS A 171 -2.18 -4.06 6.07
CA LYS A 171 -3.60 -4.33 6.21
C LYS A 171 -4.41 -3.75 5.06
N TYR A 172 -4.19 -2.47 4.75
CA TYR A 172 -4.87 -1.77 3.67
C TYR A 172 -4.61 -2.44 2.31
N SER A 173 -3.34 -2.68 1.96
CA SER A 173 -2.97 -3.29 0.68
C SER A 173 -3.55 -4.69 0.53
N THR A 174 -3.51 -5.51 1.59
CA THR A 174 -4.10 -6.86 1.57
C THR A 174 -5.61 -6.81 1.40
N ASN A 175 -6.30 -5.89 2.08
CA ASN A 175 -7.75 -5.72 1.92
C ASN A 175 -8.11 -5.28 0.49
N LYS A 176 -7.37 -4.33 -0.09
CA LYS A 176 -7.58 -3.88 -1.48
C LYS A 176 -7.37 -5.00 -2.48
N ILE A 177 -6.34 -5.84 -2.29
CA ILE A 177 -6.09 -7.00 -3.14
C ILE A 177 -7.26 -8.00 -3.03
N GLY A 178 -7.73 -8.28 -1.81
CA GLY A 178 -8.88 -9.15 -1.58
C GLY A 178 -10.15 -8.63 -2.24
N THR A 179 -10.46 -7.34 -2.08
CA THR A 179 -11.62 -6.69 -2.72
C THR A 179 -11.52 -6.76 -4.25
N LYS A 180 -10.33 -6.52 -4.81
CA LYS A 180 -10.12 -6.62 -6.26
C LYS A 180 -10.23 -8.06 -6.75
N ALA A 181 -9.77 -9.04 -5.97
CA ALA A 181 -9.97 -10.45 -6.27
C ALA A 181 -11.46 -10.82 -6.35
N VAL A 182 -12.27 -10.34 -5.39
CA VAL A 182 -13.73 -10.54 -5.40
C VAL A 182 -14.36 -9.91 -6.63
N GLU A 183 -14.00 -8.68 -6.98
CA GLU A 183 -14.52 -8.00 -8.18
C GLU A 183 -14.23 -8.80 -9.47
N ILE A 184 -13.04 -9.37 -9.59
CA ILE A 184 -12.61 -10.15 -10.74
C ILE A 184 -13.30 -11.51 -10.74
N PHE A 185 -13.18 -12.28 -9.66
CA PHE A 185 -13.65 -13.66 -9.60
C PHE A 185 -15.17 -13.82 -9.42
N SER A 186 -15.90 -12.74 -9.12
CA SER A 186 -17.36 -12.75 -9.17
C SER A 186 -17.92 -12.86 -10.61
N LYS A 187 -17.06 -12.66 -11.62
CA LYS A 187 -17.41 -12.73 -13.04
C LYS A 187 -16.94 -14.05 -13.66
N GLU A 188 -17.49 -14.40 -14.80
CA GLU A 188 -17.00 -15.52 -15.60
C GLU A 188 -15.61 -15.19 -16.15
N VAL A 189 -14.60 -16.00 -15.81
CA VAL A 189 -13.24 -15.84 -16.33
C VAL A 189 -13.01 -16.83 -17.47
N VAL A 190 -12.64 -16.31 -18.63
CA VAL A 190 -12.32 -17.08 -19.84
C VAL A 190 -10.85 -16.86 -20.18
N LEU A 191 -10.08 -17.93 -20.31
CA LEU A 191 -8.70 -17.86 -20.77
C LEU A 191 -8.67 -17.88 -22.29
N GLU A 192 -7.96 -16.93 -22.89
CA GLU A 192 -7.73 -16.88 -24.33
C GLU A 192 -6.52 -17.75 -24.68
N ASP A 193 -6.67 -18.67 -25.63
CA ASP A 193 -5.60 -19.61 -26.00
C ASP A 193 -4.45 -18.98 -26.79
N ASN A 194 -4.63 -17.77 -27.32
CA ASN A 194 -3.60 -17.06 -28.05
C ASN A 194 -2.59 -16.41 -27.07
N GLU A 195 -1.35 -16.92 -27.11
CA GLU A 195 -0.26 -16.39 -26.32
C GLU A 195 0.26 -15.08 -26.92
N ILE A 196 0.27 -14.00 -26.13
CA ILE A 196 0.86 -12.72 -26.52
C ILE A 196 2.33 -12.73 -26.11
N GLN A 197 3.22 -12.60 -27.10
CA GLN A 197 4.66 -12.57 -26.86
C GLN A 197 5.19 -11.18 -26.51
N ASP A 198 4.55 -10.12 -26.97
CA ASP A 198 4.92 -8.75 -26.66
C ASP A 198 3.75 -7.99 -26.06
N LEU A 199 3.85 -7.68 -24.80
CA LEU A 199 2.86 -6.94 -24.05
C LEU A 199 3.30 -5.48 -23.98
N ASP A 200 2.61 -4.60 -24.70
CA ASP A 200 2.62 -3.17 -24.41
C ASP A 200 1.92 -2.95 -23.07
N LEU A 201 2.63 -3.24 -22.01
CA LEU A 201 2.25 -2.77 -20.68
C LEU A 201 2.49 -1.26 -20.67
N GLN A 202 1.50 -0.51 -21.05
CA GLN A 202 1.49 0.90 -20.71
C GLN A 202 1.35 0.94 -19.18
N ILE A 203 2.48 1.12 -18.52
CA ILE A 203 2.45 1.74 -17.21
C ILE A 203 1.78 3.07 -17.50
N ILE A 204 0.47 3.14 -17.22
CA ILE A 204 -0.12 4.44 -16.95
C ILE A 204 0.54 4.80 -15.62
N SER A 205 1.74 5.30 -15.71
CA SER A 205 2.25 6.14 -14.69
C SER A 205 1.21 7.25 -14.59
N THR A 206 0.47 7.32 -13.50
CA THR A 206 -0.18 8.58 -13.09
C THR A 206 0.87 9.67 -12.89
N GLU A 207 2.14 9.36 -13.11
CA GLU A 207 3.22 10.28 -13.39
C GLU A 207 2.97 11.15 -14.64
N THR A 208 2.06 10.79 -15.56
CA THR A 208 1.81 11.57 -16.79
C THR A 208 0.47 12.30 -16.83
N VAL A 209 -0.39 12.17 -15.81
CA VAL A 209 -1.55 13.05 -15.64
C VAL A 209 -1.41 13.73 -14.28
N GLY A 210 -0.35 14.57 -14.14
CA GLY A 210 -0.16 15.37 -12.94
C GLY A 210 1.16 15.20 -12.20
N GLU A 211 2.25 14.71 -12.85
CA GLU A 211 3.54 15.30 -12.54
C GLU A 211 3.52 16.72 -13.15
N SER A 212 2.71 17.59 -12.52
CA SER A 212 3.24 18.90 -12.26
C SER A 212 4.61 18.64 -11.64
N ASN A 213 5.67 19.31 -12.10
CA ASN A 213 6.93 19.44 -11.40
C ASN A 213 6.66 20.13 -10.04
N ILE A 214 5.84 19.51 -9.18
CA ILE A 214 5.66 19.95 -7.82
C ILE A 214 6.94 19.51 -7.14
N ASP A 215 7.74 20.48 -6.78
CA ASP A 215 8.93 20.28 -6.00
C ASP A 215 8.58 19.41 -4.80
N ASN A 216 9.27 18.29 -4.63
CA ASN A 216 9.03 17.40 -3.50
C ASN A 216 9.07 18.15 -2.16
N SER A 217 9.83 19.22 -2.06
CA SER A 217 9.90 20.09 -0.89
C SER A 217 8.53 20.72 -0.56
N VAL A 218 7.69 21.01 -1.55
CA VAL A 218 6.33 21.57 -1.35
C VAL A 218 5.42 20.53 -0.73
N ILE A 219 5.50 19.27 -1.22
CA ILE A 219 4.72 18.15 -0.66
C ILE A 219 5.19 17.84 0.76
N ASP A 220 6.49 17.82 0.99
CA ASP A 220 7.08 17.55 2.30
C ASP A 220 6.70 18.63 3.33
N LYS A 221 6.74 19.91 2.96
CA LYS A 221 6.25 21.02 3.80
C LYS A 221 4.76 20.88 4.11
N LEU A 222 3.94 20.52 3.13
CA LEU A 222 2.51 20.28 3.34
C LEU A 222 2.29 19.16 4.36
N LYS A 223 3.02 18.05 4.25
CA LYS A 223 2.95 16.93 5.19
C LYS A 223 3.30 17.37 6.60
N ILE A 224 4.44 18.04 6.78
CA ILE A 224 4.87 18.52 8.10
C ILE A 224 3.85 19.50 8.70
N ARG A 225 3.32 20.43 7.94
CA ARG A 225 2.25 21.34 8.40
C ARG A 225 0.99 20.58 8.84
N THR A 226 0.67 19.50 8.13
CA THR A 226 -0.45 18.64 8.52
C THR A 226 -0.16 17.92 9.85
N PHE A 227 1.08 17.44 10.05
CA PHE A 227 1.50 16.84 11.33
C PHE A 227 1.49 17.85 12.47
N ILE A 228 1.98 19.08 12.24
CA ILE A 228 1.89 20.17 13.21
C ILE A 228 0.44 20.43 13.63
N ASN A 229 -0.50 20.47 12.68
CA ASN A 229 -1.92 20.63 13.00
C ASN A 229 -2.50 19.44 13.77
N LEU A 230 -2.09 18.22 13.48
CA LEU A 230 -2.51 17.03 14.23
C LEU A 230 -2.07 17.12 15.70
N ILE A 231 -0.80 17.43 15.92
CA ILE A 231 -0.22 17.57 17.26
C ILE A 231 -0.89 18.69 18.06
N LYS A 232 -1.29 19.78 17.39
CA LYS A 232 -1.98 20.91 18.03
C LYS A 232 -3.46 20.68 18.34
N VAL A 233 -4.04 19.59 17.88
CA VAL A 233 -5.52 19.42 17.89
C VAL A 233 -6.09 19.30 19.29
N ASP A 234 -5.33 18.85 20.26
CA ASP A 234 -5.73 18.76 21.67
C ASP A 234 -5.34 20.02 22.49
N GLY A 235 -4.61 20.94 21.87
CA GLY A 235 -4.17 22.21 22.47
C GLY A 235 -2.96 22.08 23.40
N LYS A 236 -2.31 20.93 23.44
CA LYS A 236 -1.10 20.69 24.21
C LYS A 236 -0.05 20.10 23.26
N ILE A 237 1.15 20.65 23.30
CA ILE A 237 2.30 20.11 22.57
C ILE A 237 3.30 19.67 23.62
N ASP A 238 3.68 18.39 23.64
CA ASP A 238 4.71 17.90 24.54
C ASP A 238 6.10 17.86 23.87
N ASP A 239 7.15 17.74 24.69
CA ASP A 239 8.53 17.78 24.19
C ASP A 239 8.81 16.62 23.21
N ARG A 240 8.16 15.47 23.36
CA ARG A 240 8.32 14.30 22.47
C ARG A 240 7.73 14.55 21.09
N GLU A 241 6.62 15.29 21.02
CA GLU A 241 6.01 15.69 19.77
C GLU A 241 6.84 16.71 19.01
N ILE A 242 7.51 17.63 19.74
CA ILE A 242 8.48 18.55 19.15
C ILE A 242 9.67 17.78 18.58
N GLU A 243 10.28 16.90 19.38
CA GLU A 243 11.39 16.05 18.93
C GLU A 243 11.02 15.21 17.69
N LEU A 244 9.80 14.71 17.66
CA LEU A 244 9.25 13.99 16.51
C LEU A 244 9.22 14.85 15.25
N LEU A 245 8.69 16.07 15.35
CA LEU A 245 8.62 17.00 14.22
C LEU A 245 10.01 17.42 13.74
N GLU A 246 10.94 17.68 14.64
CA GLU A 246 12.33 18.00 14.31
C GLU A 246 13.00 16.85 13.54
N ASN A 247 12.85 15.62 14.00
CA ASN A 247 13.35 14.43 13.33
C ASN A 247 12.75 14.26 11.93
N LEU A 248 11.45 14.57 11.75
CA LEU A 248 10.78 14.54 10.44
C LEU A 248 11.32 15.64 9.52
N MET A 249 11.51 16.87 10.03
CA MET A 249 12.07 17.97 9.25
C MET A 249 13.50 17.69 8.77
N ASP A 250 14.33 17.04 9.59
CA ASP A 250 15.68 16.66 9.18
C ASP A 250 15.68 15.63 8.07
N LYS A 251 14.71 14.72 8.09
CA LYS A 251 14.57 13.67 7.11
C LYS A 251 14.09 14.17 5.74
N PHE A 252 13.21 15.14 5.71
CA PHE A 252 12.68 15.70 4.46
C PHE A 252 13.65 16.65 3.75
N GLU A 253 14.93 16.72 4.19
CA GLU A 253 15.99 17.51 3.57
C GLU A 253 15.57 18.96 3.28
N LEU A 254 14.75 19.53 4.15
CA LEU A 254 14.27 20.92 4.05
C LEU A 254 15.43 21.90 4.18
N ASP A 255 15.35 23.00 3.45
CA ASP A 255 16.32 24.07 3.60
C ASP A 255 16.21 24.78 4.95
N SER A 256 17.22 25.60 5.28
CA SER A 256 17.26 26.29 6.60
C SER A 256 16.12 27.29 6.79
N ASN A 257 15.63 27.91 5.72
CA ASN A 257 14.53 28.89 5.81
C ASN A 257 13.21 28.17 6.05
N ASP A 258 12.98 27.05 5.35
CA ASP A 258 11.81 26.22 5.53
C ASP A 258 11.72 25.66 6.97
N LYS A 259 12.85 25.21 7.54
CA LYS A 259 12.92 24.76 8.93
C LYS A 259 12.58 25.88 9.92
N ILE A 260 13.10 27.10 9.72
CA ILE A 260 12.80 28.26 10.58
C ILE A 260 11.30 28.60 10.50
N GLU A 261 10.71 28.59 9.31
CA GLU A 261 9.28 28.85 9.11
C GLU A 261 8.43 27.82 9.88
N LEU A 262 8.70 26.53 9.71
CA LEU A 262 7.97 25.45 10.35
C LEU A 262 8.11 25.47 11.88
N ILE A 263 9.30 25.77 12.42
CA ILE A 263 9.52 25.94 13.87
C ILE A 263 8.68 27.12 14.39
N SER A 264 8.61 28.21 13.64
CA SER A 264 7.73 29.34 13.99
C SER A 264 6.25 28.94 13.98
N GLU A 265 5.86 28.13 13.00
CA GLU A 265 4.50 27.58 12.91
C GLU A 265 4.18 26.64 14.08
N ILE A 266 5.11 25.81 14.54
CA ILE A 266 4.93 24.94 15.74
C ILE A 266 4.62 25.78 16.97
N ASN A 267 5.38 26.87 17.18
CA ASN A 267 5.22 27.75 18.33
C ASN A 267 3.98 28.66 18.26
N SER A 268 3.35 28.77 17.12
CA SER A 268 2.13 29.53 16.94
C SER A 268 0.92 28.78 17.54
N LYS A 269 0.01 29.49 18.20
CA LYS A 269 -1.25 28.92 18.70
C LYS A 269 -2.30 28.68 17.62
N ASN A 270 -2.09 29.20 16.42
CA ASN A 270 -3.08 29.13 15.35
C ASN A 270 -2.95 27.83 14.56
N LYS A 271 -4.10 27.30 14.13
CA LYS A 271 -4.14 26.22 13.12
C LYS A 271 -3.58 26.74 11.80
N ILE A 272 -2.71 25.98 11.17
CA ILE A 272 -2.15 26.32 9.86
C ILE A 272 -3.21 26.01 8.79
N ASN A 273 -3.46 26.98 7.91
CA ASN A 273 -4.33 26.73 6.76
C ASN A 273 -3.53 26.03 5.66
N ILE A 274 -3.98 24.82 5.26
CA ILE A 274 -3.28 23.97 4.30
C ILE A 274 -4.17 23.77 3.08
N ASP A 275 -3.61 24.06 1.92
CA ASP A 275 -4.23 23.77 0.63
C ASP A 275 -3.88 22.33 0.19
N TYR A 276 -4.81 21.41 0.41
CA TYR A 276 -4.66 20.01 0.00
C TYR A 276 -4.90 19.77 -1.50
N SER A 277 -5.27 20.78 -2.27
CA SER A 277 -5.51 20.64 -3.72
C SER A 277 -4.27 20.13 -4.47
N ILE A 278 -3.08 20.43 -3.96
CA ILE A 278 -1.79 19.96 -4.47
C ILE A 278 -1.68 18.42 -4.50
N LEU A 279 -2.32 17.74 -3.56
CA LEU A 279 -2.31 16.26 -3.51
C LEU A 279 -3.45 15.62 -4.33
N LYS A 280 -4.43 16.42 -4.81
CA LYS A 280 -5.56 15.87 -5.58
C LYS A 280 -5.07 15.19 -6.85
N GLY A 281 -5.57 13.95 -7.07
CA GLY A 281 -5.15 13.11 -8.18
C GLY A 281 -3.92 12.22 -7.86
N ASN A 282 -3.19 12.48 -6.79
CA ASN A 282 -2.10 11.62 -6.34
C ASN A 282 -2.54 10.69 -5.18
N SER A 283 -3.33 9.67 -5.52
CA SER A 283 -3.89 8.74 -4.54
C SER A 283 -2.84 8.07 -3.66
N GLN A 284 -1.60 7.95 -4.15
CA GLN A 284 -0.51 7.33 -3.43
C GLN A 284 0.04 8.24 -2.33
N GLU A 285 0.29 9.52 -2.61
CA GLU A 285 0.75 10.49 -1.62
C GLU A 285 -0.35 10.76 -0.56
N ILE A 286 -1.61 10.77 -0.98
CA ILE A 286 -2.76 10.85 -0.07
C ILE A 286 -2.76 9.68 0.92
N LEU A 287 -2.59 8.45 0.42
CA LEU A 287 -2.56 7.25 1.26
C LEU A 287 -1.40 7.32 2.26
N TYR A 288 -0.19 7.71 1.82
CA TYR A 288 0.96 7.82 2.71
C TYR A 288 0.77 8.88 3.79
N LEU A 289 0.26 10.06 3.42
CA LEU A 289 -0.05 11.11 4.41
C LEU A 289 -1.02 10.58 5.48
N LEU A 290 -2.08 9.86 5.08
CA LEU A 290 -3.07 9.32 6.02
C LEU A 290 -2.50 8.19 6.88
N ILE A 291 -1.64 7.33 6.32
CA ILE A 291 -0.92 6.31 7.09
C ILE A 291 -0.02 6.97 8.15
N ASP A 292 0.75 7.98 7.76
CA ASP A 292 1.65 8.69 8.67
C ASP A 292 0.86 9.40 9.78
N LEU A 293 -0.27 10.05 9.46
CA LEU A 293 -1.14 10.69 10.46
C LEU A 293 -1.71 9.67 11.46
N VAL A 294 -2.20 8.52 10.98
CA VAL A 294 -2.70 7.46 11.86
C VAL A 294 -1.57 6.88 12.71
N ALA A 295 -0.38 6.73 12.15
CA ALA A 295 0.79 6.21 12.88
C ALA A 295 1.26 7.19 13.98
N ILE A 296 1.27 8.49 13.70
CA ILE A 296 1.60 9.52 14.69
C ILE A 296 0.55 9.52 15.81
N ALA A 297 -0.74 9.51 15.46
CA ALA A 297 -1.82 9.45 16.45
C ALA A 297 -1.81 8.17 17.33
N LYS A 298 -1.18 7.09 16.85
CA LYS A 298 -1.03 5.83 17.61
C LYS A 298 0.27 5.77 18.42
N ALA A 299 1.16 6.74 18.29
CA ALA A 299 2.50 6.66 18.86
C ALA A 299 2.53 6.60 20.40
N ASP A 300 1.53 7.15 21.05
CA ASP A 300 1.35 7.10 22.52
C ASP A 300 0.48 5.91 23.01
N GLY A 301 -0.06 5.12 22.07
CA GLY A 301 -0.86 3.91 22.33
C GLY A 301 -2.37 4.10 22.27
N GLU A 302 -2.89 5.32 22.26
CA GLU A 302 -4.32 5.62 22.17
C GLU A 302 -4.59 6.79 21.22
N VAL A 303 -5.45 6.59 20.22
CA VAL A 303 -5.87 7.67 19.31
C VAL A 303 -6.97 8.50 19.96
N HIS A 304 -6.68 9.74 20.29
CA HIS A 304 -7.67 10.65 20.84
C HIS A 304 -8.80 10.96 19.85
N ILE A 305 -10.00 11.22 20.37
CA ILE A 305 -11.17 11.52 19.54
C ILE A 305 -10.96 12.75 18.65
N THR A 306 -10.24 13.76 19.15
CA THR A 306 -9.90 14.99 18.42
C THR A 306 -8.96 14.72 17.25
N GLU A 307 -7.94 13.87 17.43
CA GLU A 307 -7.02 13.45 16.37
C GLU A 307 -7.76 12.64 15.30
N LYS A 308 -8.59 11.69 15.74
CA LYS A 308 -9.42 10.90 14.81
C LYS A 308 -10.35 11.77 13.97
N LEU A 309 -10.93 12.82 14.55
CA LEU A 309 -11.77 13.78 13.84
C LEU A 309 -10.95 14.61 12.86
N PHE A 310 -9.78 15.10 13.27
CA PHE A 310 -8.87 15.83 12.38
C PHE A 310 -8.44 14.99 11.18
N ILE A 311 -8.00 13.74 11.40
CA ILE A 311 -7.60 12.83 10.32
C ILE A 311 -8.77 12.55 9.36
N LYS A 312 -10.00 12.42 9.87
CA LYS A 312 -11.20 12.30 9.04
C LYS A 312 -11.48 13.56 8.22
N GLU A 313 -11.25 14.76 8.75
CA GLU A 313 -11.38 16.01 8.01
C GLU A 313 -10.36 16.09 6.87
N VAL A 314 -9.10 15.74 7.14
CA VAL A 314 -8.04 15.66 6.11
C VAL A 314 -8.41 14.66 5.02
N ALA A 315 -8.84 13.45 5.38
CA ALA A 315 -9.26 12.43 4.43
C ALA A 315 -10.41 12.91 3.52
N LYS A 316 -11.42 13.58 4.10
CA LYS A 316 -12.52 14.16 3.33
C LYS A 316 -12.07 15.26 2.37
N SER A 317 -11.15 16.13 2.79
CA SER A 317 -10.62 17.21 1.94
C SER A 317 -9.81 16.67 0.75
N LEU A 318 -9.32 15.46 0.87
CA LEU A 318 -8.55 14.72 -0.13
C LEU A 318 -9.41 13.74 -0.95
N ASP A 319 -10.73 13.73 -0.77
CA ASP A 319 -11.66 12.80 -1.41
C ASP A 319 -11.30 11.32 -1.16
N PHE A 320 -10.70 11.00 0.01
CA PHE A 320 -10.33 9.64 0.38
C PHE A 320 -11.51 8.91 1.03
N ASP A 321 -11.69 7.62 0.67
CA ASP A 321 -12.78 6.81 1.20
C ASP A 321 -12.66 6.58 2.70
N LEU A 322 -13.72 6.88 3.46
CA LEU A 322 -13.71 6.76 4.92
C LEU A 322 -13.73 5.31 5.41
N ASN A 323 -14.21 4.35 4.60
CA ASN A 323 -14.11 2.94 4.95
C ASN A 323 -12.66 2.48 4.85
N ASP A 324 -11.94 2.93 3.82
CA ASP A 324 -10.51 2.70 3.68
C ASP A 324 -9.71 3.35 4.83
N LEU A 325 -10.09 4.56 5.25
CA LEU A 325 -9.48 5.20 6.42
C LEU A 325 -9.72 4.38 7.71
N ASN A 326 -10.89 3.81 7.90
CA ASN A 326 -11.16 2.97 9.06
C ASN A 326 -10.24 1.74 9.10
N LEU A 327 -9.90 1.14 7.95
CA LEU A 327 -8.93 0.04 7.89
C LEU A 327 -7.54 0.45 8.41
N LEU A 328 -7.12 1.71 8.18
CA LEU A 328 -5.86 2.25 8.72
C LEU A 328 -5.91 2.40 10.25
N PHE A 329 -7.05 2.79 10.82
CA PHE A 329 -7.21 2.88 12.27
C PHE A 329 -7.26 1.52 12.97
N GLU A 330 -7.73 0.48 12.29
CA GLU A 330 -7.88 -0.87 12.86
C GLU A 330 -6.61 -1.74 12.78
N SER A 331 -5.53 -1.21 12.23
CA SER A 331 -4.26 -1.92 12.05
C SER A 331 -3.44 -2.03 13.32
#